data_7fdc418528d9d6317970b375be22bb08
#
_entry.id   7fdc418528d9d6317970b375be22bb08
#
_cell.length_a   1.000
_cell.length_b   1.000
_cell.length_c   1.000
_cell.angle_alpha   90.00
_cell.angle_beta   90.00
_cell.angle_gamma   90.00
#
_symmetry.space_group_name_H-M   'P 1'
#
loop_
_entity.id
_entity.type
_entity.pdbx_description
1 polymer ?
#
loop_
_entity_poly.entity_id
_entity_poly.type
_entity_poly.pdbx_seq_one_letter_code
_entity_poly.pdbx_strand_id
1 'polypeptide(L)'
;IESEWWSLKQIAEKGLLYKGHKIVPYCPRCGTALSSHEVAQGYKEVTETSAVVRFRVKGQENAYLMAWTTTPWTLPSNVALCVNPDVDYCRLLFKGDSYILACALVDSIFGEDAAACEVVDTFKGASLQGMEYEPLFPFVTPREKAFYVVCDGYVTTEDGTGIVHIAPAFGEDDARVGRAYGLPFVQLVDAQGRLTEETSWAGV
;
A
#
# COMPACT_ATOMS: atom_id res chain seq x y z
N ILE A 1 -10.57 -40.87 6.66
CA ILE A 1 -10.44 -40.41 5.27
C ILE A 1 -11.82 -40.29 4.62
N GLU A 2 -12.67 -41.36 4.56
CA GLU A 2 -13.99 -41.30 3.93
C GLU A 2 -14.92 -40.28 4.57
N SER A 3 -14.96 -40.20 5.91
CA SER A 3 -15.76 -39.23 6.66
C SER A 3 -15.30 -37.78 6.39
N GLU A 4 -14.00 -37.54 6.21
CA GLU A 4 -13.46 -36.23 5.84
C GLU A 4 -13.88 -35.83 4.43
N TRP A 5 -13.78 -36.77 3.47
CA TRP A 5 -14.25 -36.55 2.10
C TRP A 5 -15.76 -36.30 2.04
N TRP A 6 -16.55 -37.03 2.84
CA TRP A 6 -17.99 -36.79 2.95
C TRP A 6 -18.27 -35.36 3.46
N SER A 7 -17.56 -34.92 4.51
CA SER A 7 -17.72 -33.57 5.07
C SER A 7 -17.35 -32.50 4.04
N LEU A 8 -16.23 -32.65 3.34
CA LEU A 8 -15.80 -31.74 2.27
C LEU A 8 -16.82 -31.68 1.14
N LYS A 9 -17.38 -32.85 0.76
CA LYS A 9 -18.44 -32.90 -0.26
C LYS A 9 -19.67 -32.09 0.16
N GLN A 10 -20.15 -32.26 1.43
CA GLN A 10 -21.27 -31.47 1.96
C GLN A 10 -21.00 -29.96 1.94
N ILE A 11 -19.77 -29.55 2.27
CA ILE A 11 -19.35 -28.14 2.23
C ILE A 11 -19.33 -27.61 0.78
N ALA A 12 -18.80 -28.41 -0.15
CA ALA A 12 -18.75 -28.06 -1.57
C ALA A 12 -20.16 -27.95 -2.20
N GLU A 13 -21.06 -28.89 -1.89
CA GLU A 13 -22.46 -28.88 -2.37
C GLU A 13 -23.23 -27.65 -1.87
N LYS A 14 -22.86 -27.08 -0.72
CA LYS A 14 -23.41 -25.84 -0.19
C LYS A 14 -22.75 -24.57 -0.76
N GLY A 15 -21.81 -24.71 -1.71
CA GLY A 15 -21.08 -23.58 -2.31
C GLY A 15 -20.11 -22.87 -1.37
N LEU A 16 -19.78 -23.49 -0.23
CA LEU A 16 -18.89 -22.91 0.79
C LEU A 16 -17.42 -23.22 0.55
N LEU A 17 -17.11 -24.15 -0.36
CA LEU A 17 -15.75 -24.46 -0.79
C LEU A 17 -15.48 -23.75 -2.13
N TYR A 18 -14.54 -22.82 -2.11
CA TYR A 18 -14.18 -22.03 -3.29
C TYR A 18 -12.67 -21.79 -3.35
N LYS A 19 -12.16 -21.48 -4.54
CA LYS A 19 -10.76 -21.06 -4.73
C LYS A 19 -10.66 -19.56 -4.45
N GLY A 20 -9.83 -19.18 -3.49
CA GLY A 20 -9.62 -17.79 -3.11
C GLY A 20 -8.15 -17.46 -2.91
N HIS A 21 -7.84 -16.18 -2.75
CA HIS A 21 -6.52 -15.67 -2.41
C HIS A 21 -6.50 -15.25 -0.95
N LYS A 22 -5.41 -15.59 -0.26
CA LYS A 22 -5.12 -15.16 1.10
C LYS A 22 -3.68 -14.68 1.15
N ILE A 23 -3.46 -13.52 1.75
CA ILE A 23 -2.10 -13.03 2.03
C ILE A 23 -1.54 -13.83 3.19
N VAL A 24 -0.36 -14.39 2.99
CA VAL A 24 0.38 -15.16 4.01
C VAL A 24 1.86 -14.77 3.95
N PRO A 25 2.57 -14.81 5.08
CA PRO A 25 4.03 -14.70 5.08
C PRO A 25 4.63 -15.76 4.14
N TYR A 26 5.60 -15.36 3.35
CA TYR A 26 6.20 -16.21 2.33
C TYR A 26 7.72 -16.07 2.33
N CYS A 27 8.42 -17.20 2.26
CA CYS A 27 9.88 -17.22 2.17
C CYS A 27 10.30 -17.42 0.70
N PRO A 28 10.81 -16.37 0.01
CA PRO A 28 11.24 -16.51 -1.39
C PRO A 28 12.45 -17.42 -1.55
N ARG A 29 13.30 -17.57 -0.51
CA ARG A 29 14.45 -18.48 -0.51
C ARG A 29 14.02 -19.94 -0.51
N CYS A 30 13.00 -20.29 0.27
CA CYS A 30 12.48 -21.65 0.39
C CYS A 30 11.41 -21.95 -0.66
N GLY A 31 10.75 -20.91 -1.22
CA GLY A 31 9.62 -21.05 -2.12
C GLY A 31 8.35 -21.56 -1.43
N THR A 32 8.18 -21.26 -0.13
CA THR A 32 7.08 -21.79 0.69
C THR A 32 6.41 -20.72 1.53
N ALA A 33 5.10 -20.87 1.73
CA ALA A 33 4.38 -20.10 2.73
C ALA A 33 4.82 -20.50 4.15
N LEU A 34 4.87 -19.52 5.05
CA LEU A 34 5.21 -19.70 6.46
C LEU A 34 3.95 -19.69 7.31
N SER A 35 3.92 -20.56 8.32
CA SER A 35 2.89 -20.52 9.34
C SER A 35 3.09 -19.35 10.30
N SER A 36 2.04 -18.92 10.99
CA SER A 36 2.12 -17.87 12.03
C SER A 36 3.09 -18.26 13.15
N HIS A 37 3.20 -19.56 13.45
CA HIS A 37 4.12 -20.07 14.47
C HIS A 37 5.59 -19.90 14.05
N GLU A 38 5.93 -20.20 12.80
CA GLU A 38 7.30 -19.99 12.27
C GLU A 38 7.66 -18.51 12.26
N VAL A 39 6.74 -17.64 11.84
CA VAL A 39 6.95 -16.20 11.85
C VAL A 39 7.18 -15.68 13.27
N ALA A 40 6.36 -16.11 14.24
CA ALA A 40 6.47 -15.68 15.63
C ALA A 40 7.85 -16.00 16.27
N GLN A 41 8.51 -17.08 15.84
CA GLN A 41 9.84 -17.43 16.33
C GLN A 41 10.98 -16.61 15.71
N GLY A 42 10.72 -15.92 14.60
CA GLY A 42 11.70 -15.15 13.85
C GLY A 42 11.73 -13.65 14.15
N TYR A 43 10.85 -13.14 15.02
CA TYR A 43 10.81 -11.72 15.35
C TYR A 43 12.10 -11.25 16.02
N LYS A 44 12.66 -10.18 15.49
CA LYS A 44 13.80 -9.46 16.07
C LYS A 44 13.75 -8.00 15.62
N GLU A 45 14.35 -7.12 16.40
CA GLU A 45 14.55 -5.73 16.00
C GLU A 45 15.59 -5.67 14.88
N VAL A 46 15.25 -4.94 13.83
CA VAL A 46 16.13 -4.67 12.69
C VAL A 46 16.05 -3.20 12.33
N THR A 47 17.16 -2.67 11.81
CA THR A 47 17.18 -1.31 11.24
C THR A 47 17.08 -1.44 9.73
N GLU A 48 16.06 -0.82 9.15
CA GLU A 48 15.82 -0.82 7.70
C GLU A 48 15.74 0.60 7.16
N THR A 49 16.06 0.76 5.89
CA THR A 49 15.90 2.03 5.21
C THR A 49 14.45 2.18 4.76
N SER A 50 13.82 3.27 5.17
CA SER A 50 12.50 3.65 4.68
C SER A 50 12.60 4.70 3.56
N ALA A 51 11.55 4.83 2.77
CA ALA A 51 11.46 5.81 1.69
C ALA A 51 10.18 6.63 1.81
N VAL A 52 10.31 7.94 1.60
CA VAL A 52 9.18 8.83 1.35
C VAL A 52 9.08 9.07 -0.15
N VAL A 53 7.94 8.75 -0.72
CA VAL A 53 7.71 8.74 -2.15
C VAL A 53 6.65 9.78 -2.53
N ARG A 54 6.90 10.55 -3.58
CA ARG A 54 6.01 11.59 -4.07
C ARG A 54 5.16 11.04 -5.21
N PHE A 55 3.84 11.03 -5.02
CA PHE A 55 2.88 10.69 -6.05
C PHE A 55 2.25 11.96 -6.62
N ARG A 56 2.46 12.23 -7.90
CA ARG A 56 1.94 13.45 -8.55
C ARG A 56 0.41 13.42 -8.57
N VAL A 57 -0.22 14.49 -8.08
CA VAL A 57 -1.68 14.63 -8.17
C VAL A 57 -2.07 14.89 -9.62
N LYS A 58 -2.99 14.09 -10.14
CA LYS A 58 -3.43 14.20 -11.55
C LYS A 58 -4.11 15.54 -11.80
N GLY A 59 -3.69 16.21 -12.87
CA GLY A 59 -4.27 17.51 -13.26
C GLY A 59 -3.82 18.70 -12.42
N GLN A 60 -2.85 18.54 -11.52
CA GLN A 60 -2.25 19.62 -10.75
C GLN A 60 -0.74 19.67 -11.00
N GLU A 61 -0.24 20.82 -11.43
CA GLU A 61 1.20 21.01 -11.57
C GLU A 61 1.87 21.10 -10.21
N ASN A 62 3.02 20.43 -10.06
CA ASN A 62 3.86 20.47 -8.87
C ASN A 62 3.12 20.15 -7.56
N ALA A 63 2.08 19.31 -7.61
CA ALA A 63 1.34 18.86 -6.44
C ALA A 63 1.54 17.36 -6.22
N TYR A 64 1.88 16.97 -4.98
CA TYR A 64 2.27 15.60 -4.65
C TYR A 64 1.61 15.12 -3.35
N LEU A 65 1.12 13.88 -3.36
CA LEU A 65 0.83 13.11 -2.17
C LEU A 65 2.12 12.43 -1.70
N MET A 66 2.48 12.56 -0.44
CA MET A 66 3.69 11.97 0.13
C MET A 66 3.34 10.67 0.85
N ALA A 67 3.73 9.53 0.32
CA ALA A 67 3.54 8.23 0.98
C ALA A 67 4.86 7.69 1.51
N TRP A 68 4.81 7.02 2.66
CA TRP A 68 5.96 6.39 3.29
C TRP A 68 5.89 4.86 3.16
N THR A 69 7.05 4.22 2.99
CA THR A 69 7.15 2.77 2.92
C THR A 69 8.49 2.26 3.45
N THR A 70 8.49 1.10 4.09
CA THR A 70 9.66 0.29 4.43
C THR A 70 9.93 -0.80 3.37
N THR A 71 9.00 -1.00 2.43
CA THR A 71 9.06 -2.06 1.41
C THR A 71 8.99 -1.49 0.00
N PRO A 72 10.01 -0.72 -0.45
CA PRO A 72 9.95 -0.01 -1.74
C PRO A 72 9.82 -0.94 -2.96
N TRP A 73 10.16 -2.23 -2.84
CA TRP A 73 9.98 -3.22 -3.90
C TRP A 73 8.52 -3.55 -4.22
N THR A 74 7.55 -3.15 -3.36
CA THR A 74 6.12 -3.32 -3.62
C THR A 74 5.52 -2.15 -4.42
N LEU A 75 6.22 -1.03 -4.53
CA LEU A 75 5.77 0.17 -5.26
C LEU A 75 5.40 -0.07 -6.73
N PRO A 76 6.09 -0.96 -7.48
CA PRO A 76 5.67 -1.31 -8.85
C PRO A 76 4.25 -1.86 -8.95
N SER A 77 3.76 -2.48 -7.86
CA SER A 77 2.41 -3.04 -7.74
C SER A 77 1.41 -2.09 -7.04
N ASN A 78 1.78 -0.82 -6.84
CA ASN A 78 0.88 0.18 -6.26
C ASN A 78 -0.37 0.37 -7.12
N VAL A 79 -1.54 0.42 -6.48
CA VAL A 79 -2.84 0.64 -7.15
C VAL A 79 -3.71 1.70 -6.49
N ALA A 80 -3.39 2.08 -5.24
CA ALA A 80 -4.09 3.14 -4.52
C ALA A 80 -3.17 3.75 -3.44
N LEU A 81 -3.57 4.90 -2.90
CA LEU A 81 -3.05 5.46 -1.66
C LEU A 81 -4.15 5.45 -0.63
N CYS A 82 -3.82 5.15 0.63
CA CYS A 82 -4.78 5.12 1.73
C CYS A 82 -4.48 6.20 2.75
N VAL A 83 -5.53 6.88 3.20
CA VAL A 83 -5.50 7.90 4.26
C VAL A 83 -6.50 7.56 5.35
N ASN A 84 -6.29 8.07 6.55
CA ASN A 84 -7.28 7.98 7.62
C ASN A 84 -8.30 9.11 7.46
N PRO A 85 -9.61 8.82 7.36
CA PRO A 85 -10.63 9.86 7.11
C PRO A 85 -10.73 10.92 8.21
N ASP A 86 -10.39 10.56 9.46
CA ASP A 86 -10.55 11.40 10.64
C ASP A 86 -9.31 12.22 11.01
N VAL A 87 -8.16 11.91 10.39
CA VAL A 87 -6.89 12.62 10.62
C VAL A 87 -6.88 13.94 9.84
N ASP A 88 -6.19 14.94 10.40
CA ASP A 88 -5.96 16.22 9.75
C ASP A 88 -4.74 16.14 8.82
N TYR A 89 -4.96 16.43 7.55
CA TYR A 89 -3.93 16.55 6.50
C TYR A 89 -3.74 18.01 6.16
N CYS A 90 -2.53 18.35 5.77
CA CYS A 90 -2.22 19.69 5.28
C CYS A 90 -1.68 19.64 3.84
N ARG A 91 -1.98 20.71 3.12
CA ARG A 91 -1.27 21.08 1.90
C ARG A 91 -0.25 22.14 2.28
N LEU A 92 1.00 21.88 1.96
CA LEU A 92 2.08 22.85 2.20
C LEU A 92 2.87 23.12 0.93
N LEU A 93 3.43 24.33 0.86
CA LEU A 93 4.36 24.73 -0.19
C LEU A 93 5.79 24.68 0.34
N PHE A 94 6.66 24.05 -0.43
CA PHE A 94 8.08 23.96 -0.13
C PHE A 94 8.91 23.91 -1.41
N LYS A 95 9.85 24.85 -1.58
CA LYS A 95 10.75 24.96 -2.75
C LYS A 95 10.02 24.95 -4.10
N GLY A 96 8.81 25.51 -4.17
CA GLY A 96 8.01 25.64 -5.40
C GLY A 96 7.08 24.46 -5.69
N ASP A 97 7.15 23.39 -4.91
CA ASP A 97 6.25 22.23 -4.99
C ASP A 97 5.21 22.28 -3.86
N SER A 98 4.04 21.70 -4.11
CA SER A 98 2.96 21.52 -3.13
C SER A 98 2.92 20.05 -2.65
N TYR A 99 2.88 19.85 -1.34
CA TYR A 99 2.90 18.51 -0.72
C TYR A 99 1.69 18.32 0.16
N ILE A 100 1.13 17.11 0.14
CA ILE A 100 0.01 16.67 0.98
C ILE A 100 0.50 15.52 1.87
N LEU A 101 0.37 15.69 3.20
CA LEU A 101 0.66 14.68 4.22
C LEU A 101 -0.12 14.99 5.50
N ALA A 102 -0.07 14.11 6.50
CA ALA A 102 -0.70 14.37 7.79
C ALA A 102 -0.01 15.55 8.49
N CYS A 103 -0.79 16.50 9.01
CA CYS A 103 -0.28 17.72 9.66
C CYS A 103 0.68 17.40 10.81
N ALA A 104 0.37 16.37 11.60
CA ALA A 104 1.17 15.98 12.77
C ALA A 104 2.57 15.46 12.41
N LEU A 105 2.82 15.13 11.15
CA LEU A 105 4.06 14.50 10.69
C LEU A 105 4.96 15.45 9.87
N VAL A 106 4.57 16.70 9.70
CA VAL A 106 5.35 17.71 8.94
C VAL A 106 6.75 17.86 9.51
N ASP A 107 6.87 18.05 10.82
CA ASP A 107 8.16 18.25 11.48
C ASP A 107 9.08 17.03 11.36
N SER A 108 8.52 15.82 11.46
CA SER A 108 9.31 14.59 11.35
C SER A 108 9.80 14.32 9.92
N ILE A 109 9.03 14.74 8.90
CA ILE A 109 9.37 14.53 7.49
C ILE A 109 10.32 15.59 6.96
N PHE A 110 10.11 16.86 7.32
CA PHE A 110 10.89 17.97 6.82
C PHE A 110 12.07 18.36 7.75
N GLY A 111 12.05 17.93 9.04
CA GLY A 111 13.10 18.20 9.98
C GLY A 111 13.42 19.69 10.10
N GLU A 112 14.66 20.06 9.86
CA GLU A 112 15.12 21.48 9.92
C GLU A 112 14.45 22.35 8.83
N ASP A 113 14.04 21.75 7.71
CA ASP A 113 13.33 22.46 6.63
C ASP A 113 11.83 22.72 6.96
N ALA A 114 11.27 22.14 8.04
CA ALA A 114 9.85 22.31 8.39
C ALA A 114 9.46 23.79 8.58
N ALA A 115 10.35 24.60 9.14
CA ALA A 115 10.14 26.04 9.30
C ALA A 115 10.04 26.81 7.98
N ALA A 116 10.53 26.24 6.87
CA ALA A 116 10.44 26.82 5.54
C ALA A 116 9.19 26.33 4.76
N CYS A 117 8.41 25.42 5.33
CA CYS A 117 7.17 24.95 4.76
C CYS A 117 6.03 25.93 5.07
N GLU A 118 5.34 26.38 4.04
CA GLU A 118 4.13 27.22 4.18
C GLU A 118 2.89 26.34 4.14
N VAL A 119 2.14 26.24 5.24
CA VAL A 119 0.84 25.53 5.28
C VAL A 119 -0.19 26.39 4.59
N VAL A 120 -0.69 25.95 3.45
CA VAL A 120 -1.67 26.65 2.62
C VAL A 120 -3.09 26.27 2.99
N ASP A 121 -3.32 25.00 3.34
CA ASP A 121 -4.65 24.47 3.64
C ASP A 121 -4.56 23.30 4.61
N THR A 122 -5.63 23.10 5.39
CA THR A 122 -5.77 21.97 6.33
C THR A 122 -7.18 21.39 6.19
N PHE A 123 -7.26 20.07 6.09
CA PHE A 123 -8.52 19.36 5.84
C PHE A 123 -8.50 17.95 6.42
N LYS A 124 -9.67 17.37 6.61
CA LYS A 124 -9.79 15.97 7.00
C LYS A 124 -9.43 15.01 5.85
N GLY A 125 -8.85 13.86 6.18
CA GLY A 125 -8.49 12.85 5.19
C GLY A 125 -9.68 12.39 4.33
N ALA A 126 -10.90 12.42 4.88
CA ALA A 126 -12.12 12.13 4.14
C ALA A 126 -12.26 12.97 2.85
N SER A 127 -11.77 14.22 2.84
CA SER A 127 -11.83 15.09 1.65
C SER A 127 -10.87 14.70 0.53
N LEU A 128 -9.87 13.89 0.83
CA LEU A 128 -8.93 13.35 -0.16
C LEU A 128 -9.50 12.14 -0.92
N GLN A 129 -10.57 11.52 -0.42
CA GLN A 129 -11.13 10.33 -1.04
C GLN A 129 -11.48 10.55 -2.52
N GLY A 130 -10.99 9.66 -3.37
CA GLY A 130 -11.20 9.75 -4.81
C GLY A 130 -10.25 10.67 -5.58
N MET A 131 -9.35 11.40 -4.89
CA MET A 131 -8.31 12.19 -5.55
C MET A 131 -7.42 11.26 -6.37
N GLU A 132 -7.27 11.55 -7.68
CA GLU A 132 -6.48 10.75 -8.60
C GLU A 132 -5.02 11.22 -8.62
N TYR A 133 -4.10 10.27 -8.81
CA TYR A 133 -2.67 10.54 -8.96
C TYR A 133 -2.09 9.77 -10.15
N GLU A 134 -0.92 10.19 -10.61
CA GLU A 134 -0.19 9.51 -11.67
C GLU A 134 0.58 8.30 -11.12
N PRO A 135 0.52 7.11 -11.75
CA PRO A 135 1.29 5.95 -11.28
C PRO A 135 2.79 6.24 -11.34
N LEU A 136 3.53 5.76 -10.35
CA LEU A 136 5.00 5.86 -10.35
C LEU A 136 5.63 5.07 -11.49
N PHE A 137 5.06 3.89 -11.77
CA PHE A 137 5.57 2.94 -12.76
C PHE A 137 4.43 2.50 -13.68
N PRO A 138 4.53 2.75 -15.00
CA PRO A 138 3.49 2.40 -15.97
C PRO A 138 3.64 0.97 -16.50
N PHE A 139 3.99 0.00 -15.62
CA PHE A 139 4.22 -1.39 -16.05
C PHE A 139 2.93 -2.13 -16.37
N VAL A 140 1.82 -1.77 -15.72
CA VAL A 140 0.52 -2.40 -15.93
C VAL A 140 -0.57 -1.37 -16.15
N THR A 141 -1.57 -1.72 -16.95
CA THR A 141 -2.80 -0.95 -17.11
C THR A 141 -3.95 -1.78 -16.55
N PRO A 142 -4.34 -1.57 -15.29
CA PRO A 142 -5.45 -2.30 -14.68
C PRO A 142 -6.77 -2.05 -15.43
N ARG A 143 -7.65 -3.06 -15.42
CA ARG A 143 -9.02 -2.93 -15.98
C ARG A 143 -9.95 -2.24 -14.99
N GLU A 144 -9.75 -2.51 -13.72
CA GLU A 144 -10.47 -1.90 -12.61
C GLU A 144 -9.92 -0.48 -12.35
N LYS A 145 -10.72 0.36 -11.68
CA LYS A 145 -10.28 1.70 -11.27
C LYS A 145 -9.09 1.60 -10.31
N ALA A 146 -8.02 2.30 -10.63
CA ALA A 146 -6.79 2.36 -9.83
C ALA A 146 -6.24 3.79 -9.76
N PHE A 147 -5.18 3.99 -8.98
CA PHE A 147 -4.41 5.24 -8.84
C PHE A 147 -5.23 6.40 -8.30
N TYR A 148 -5.94 6.15 -7.21
CA TYR A 148 -6.70 7.16 -6.48
C TYR A 148 -6.62 6.93 -4.96
N VAL A 149 -6.97 7.95 -4.19
CA VAL A 149 -6.96 7.91 -2.74
C VAL A 149 -8.20 7.20 -2.22
N VAL A 150 -8.01 6.26 -1.31
CA VAL A 150 -9.05 5.56 -0.54
C VAL A 150 -8.92 5.90 0.94
N CYS A 151 -9.94 5.62 1.74
CA CYS A 151 -9.96 5.89 3.18
C CYS A 151 -10.08 4.60 3.99
N ASP A 152 -9.28 4.48 5.04
CA ASP A 152 -9.42 3.41 6.03
C ASP A 152 -8.82 3.83 7.38
N GLY A 153 -9.45 3.44 8.48
CA GLY A 153 -9.06 3.82 9.83
C GLY A 153 -7.77 3.16 10.35
N TYR A 154 -7.19 2.19 9.62
CA TYR A 154 -5.94 1.54 10.04
C TYR A 154 -4.70 2.44 9.86
N VAL A 155 -4.78 3.46 9.02
CA VAL A 155 -3.67 4.41 8.81
C VAL A 155 -3.47 5.25 10.05
N THR A 156 -2.27 5.22 10.62
CA THR A 156 -1.88 5.96 11.82
C THR A 156 -1.03 7.17 11.50
N THR A 157 -0.80 8.00 12.51
CA THR A 157 0.13 9.14 12.48
C THR A 157 1.27 8.96 13.48
N GLU A 158 1.56 7.73 13.87
CA GLU A 158 2.70 7.42 14.75
C GLU A 158 4.01 7.50 14.00
N ASP A 159 4.02 7.03 12.74
CA ASP A 159 5.18 7.02 11.85
C ASP A 159 4.80 7.42 10.42
N GLY A 160 5.82 7.70 9.61
CA GLY A 160 5.67 7.93 8.18
C GLY A 160 5.08 9.30 7.84
N THR A 161 4.14 9.34 6.90
CA THR A 161 3.52 10.56 6.35
C THR A 161 2.02 10.65 6.60
N GLY A 162 1.42 9.61 7.22
CA GLY A 162 -0.04 9.45 7.31
C GLY A 162 -0.71 9.07 5.98
N ILE A 163 0.06 8.79 4.95
CA ILE A 163 -0.41 8.24 3.66
C ILE A 163 0.34 6.94 3.39
N VAL A 164 -0.40 5.86 3.20
CA VAL A 164 0.15 4.53 2.93
C VAL A 164 -0.16 4.14 1.49
N HIS A 165 0.84 3.60 0.78
CA HIS A 165 0.59 3.02 -0.54
C HIS A 165 -0.07 1.65 -0.41
N ILE A 166 -0.98 1.31 -1.32
CA ILE A 166 -1.73 0.06 -1.32
C ILE A 166 -1.28 -0.82 -2.49
N ALA A 167 -0.83 -2.03 -2.13
CA ALA A 167 -0.49 -3.10 -3.06
C ALA A 167 -1.14 -4.42 -2.58
N PRO A 168 -2.37 -4.76 -3.01
CA PRO A 168 -3.19 -5.85 -2.46
C PRO A 168 -2.54 -7.24 -2.48
N ALA A 169 -1.49 -7.44 -3.28
CA ALA A 169 -0.75 -8.71 -3.34
C ALA A 169 0.25 -8.90 -2.19
N PHE A 170 0.60 -7.84 -1.42
CA PHE A 170 1.74 -7.86 -0.50
C PHE A 170 1.42 -7.55 0.95
N GLY A 171 0.20 -7.09 1.28
CA GLY A 171 -0.21 -6.79 2.64
C GLY A 171 -1.61 -7.31 2.96
N GLU A 172 -1.86 -7.73 4.21
CA GLU A 172 -3.17 -8.20 4.65
C GLU A 172 -4.18 -7.03 4.68
N ASP A 173 -3.77 -5.88 5.23
CA ASP A 173 -4.57 -4.66 5.22
C ASP A 173 -4.78 -4.14 3.80
N ASP A 174 -3.74 -4.16 2.95
CA ASP A 174 -3.86 -3.78 1.53
C ASP A 174 -4.89 -4.65 0.80
N ALA A 175 -4.86 -5.97 1.04
CA ALA A 175 -5.82 -6.90 0.44
C ALA A 175 -7.24 -6.69 0.98
N ARG A 176 -7.40 -6.33 2.27
CA ARG A 176 -8.68 -5.99 2.89
C ARG A 176 -9.26 -4.72 2.27
N VAL A 177 -8.46 -3.65 2.22
CA VAL A 177 -8.83 -2.38 1.58
C VAL A 177 -9.09 -2.59 0.09
N GLY A 178 -8.24 -3.37 -0.59
CA GLY A 178 -8.39 -3.72 -2.00
C GLY A 178 -9.76 -4.36 -2.29
N ARG A 179 -10.19 -5.30 -1.46
CA ARG A 179 -11.53 -5.92 -1.59
C ARG A 179 -12.67 -4.94 -1.31
N ALA A 180 -12.52 -4.07 -0.30
CA ALA A 180 -13.55 -3.09 0.06
C ALA A 180 -13.80 -2.06 -1.04
N TYR A 181 -12.76 -1.68 -1.76
CA TYR A 181 -12.82 -0.67 -2.83
C TYR A 181 -12.83 -1.25 -4.26
N GLY A 182 -12.77 -2.59 -4.40
CA GLY A 182 -12.71 -3.24 -5.71
C GLY A 182 -11.42 -2.90 -6.49
N LEU A 183 -10.30 -2.71 -5.78
CA LEU A 183 -9.01 -2.40 -6.39
C LEU A 183 -8.44 -3.62 -7.15
N PRO A 184 -7.67 -3.40 -8.22
CA PRO A 184 -7.01 -4.48 -8.94
C PRO A 184 -5.99 -5.21 -8.08
N PHE A 185 -5.81 -6.50 -8.35
CA PHE A 185 -4.78 -7.33 -7.75
C PHE A 185 -3.59 -7.40 -8.71
N VAL A 186 -2.53 -6.64 -8.42
CA VAL A 186 -1.31 -6.56 -9.23
C VAL A 186 -0.16 -7.19 -8.47
N GLN A 187 0.44 -8.24 -9.05
CA GLN A 187 1.59 -8.94 -8.47
C GLN A 187 2.71 -9.00 -9.49
N LEU A 188 3.72 -8.15 -9.32
CA LEU A 188 4.89 -8.04 -10.19
C LEU A 188 6.14 -8.67 -9.58
N VAL A 189 5.96 -9.62 -8.67
CA VAL A 189 7.04 -10.40 -8.04
C VAL A 189 6.69 -11.88 -8.15
N ASP A 190 7.63 -12.69 -8.62
CA ASP A 190 7.50 -14.14 -8.77
C ASP A 190 7.67 -14.90 -7.44
N ALA A 191 7.55 -16.22 -7.48
CA ALA A 191 7.71 -17.08 -6.31
C ALA A 191 9.16 -17.10 -5.72
N GLN A 192 10.13 -16.60 -6.44
CA GLN A 192 11.52 -16.44 -5.99
C GLN A 192 11.80 -15.04 -5.45
N GLY A 193 10.80 -14.16 -5.40
CA GLY A 193 10.94 -12.78 -4.93
C GLY A 193 11.58 -11.85 -5.97
N ARG A 194 11.59 -12.21 -7.25
CA ARG A 194 12.15 -11.42 -8.34
C ARG A 194 11.07 -10.67 -9.08
N LEU A 195 11.40 -9.52 -9.62
CA LEU A 195 10.48 -8.77 -10.47
C LEU A 195 10.20 -9.53 -11.77
N THR A 196 8.94 -9.54 -12.18
CA THR A 196 8.45 -10.27 -13.35
C THR A 196 8.77 -9.56 -14.67
N GLU A 197 8.54 -10.24 -15.81
CA GLU A 197 8.85 -9.75 -17.15
C GLU A 197 8.02 -8.52 -17.56
N GLU A 198 6.92 -8.23 -16.87
CA GLU A 198 6.12 -7.02 -17.08
C GLU A 198 6.86 -5.74 -16.65
N THR A 199 7.91 -5.89 -15.83
CA THR A 199 8.73 -4.76 -15.40
C THR A 199 9.99 -4.63 -16.26
N SER A 200 10.53 -3.41 -16.37
CA SER A 200 11.83 -3.18 -16.99
C SER A 200 13.01 -3.71 -16.17
N TRP A 201 12.74 -4.29 -14.99
CA TRP A 201 13.73 -4.83 -14.04
C TRP A 201 13.58 -6.33 -13.82
N ALA A 202 13.07 -7.04 -14.83
CA ALA A 202 12.83 -8.48 -14.76
C ALA A 202 14.04 -9.28 -14.25
N GLY A 203 13.79 -10.16 -13.29
CA GLY A 203 14.83 -11.04 -12.71
C GLY A 203 15.72 -10.41 -11.62
N VAL A 204 15.49 -9.13 -11.29
CA VAL A 204 16.14 -8.42 -10.17
C VAL A 204 15.43 -8.72 -8.88
#